data_3cc75f7521e6d449581451ea997653f6
#
_entry.id   3cc75f7521e6d449581451ea997653f6
#
_cell.length_a   1.000
_cell.length_b   1.000
_cell.length_c   1.000
_cell.angle_alpha   90.00
_cell.angle_beta   90.00
_cell.angle_gamma   90.00
#
_symmetry.space_group_name_H-M   'P 1'
#
loop_
_entity.id
_entity.type
_entity.pdbx_description
1 polymer ?
#
loop_
_entity_poly.entity_id
_entity_poly.type
_entity_poly.pdbx_seq_one_letter_code
_entity_poly.pdbx_strand_id
1 'polypeptide(L)'
;MKTDDQNDDIQAPSKAGWPARYFSVIFTAQRTLSDEDMYSLTSERMVELAQQQPGFLGLESVRGEDGIGITVSYWRDRAAIRAWRIDVEHLAAQQMGRQEFYSWYHIRVAEVVAHRTFDASAAVDSQPDASMFDESMHDPGGDDIGDKESGHKESDGATS
;
A
#
# COMPACT_ATOMS: atom_id res chain seq x y z
N MET A 1 31.93 21.65 3.28
CA MET A 1 30.59 21.27 3.72
C MET A 1 29.97 20.56 2.55
N LYS A 2 30.15 19.23 2.46
CA LYS A 2 29.58 18.38 1.40
C LYS A 2 28.28 17.82 1.96
N THR A 3 27.18 18.24 1.39
CA THR A 3 25.90 17.56 1.56
C THR A 3 25.97 16.30 0.73
N ASP A 4 26.23 15.16 1.36
CA ASP A 4 25.97 13.85 0.75
C ASP A 4 24.47 13.69 0.70
N ASP A 5 23.92 14.13 -0.43
CA ASP A 5 22.59 13.79 -0.87
C ASP A 5 22.66 12.31 -1.32
N GLN A 6 22.57 11.39 -0.37
CA GLN A 6 22.25 10.00 -0.67
C GLN A 6 20.79 9.97 -1.07
N ASN A 7 20.55 10.35 -2.33
CA ASN A 7 19.35 10.00 -3.03
C ASN A 7 19.44 8.48 -3.24
N ASP A 8 18.92 7.72 -2.27
CA ASP A 8 18.63 6.31 -2.46
C ASP A 8 17.71 6.24 -3.68
N ASP A 9 18.29 5.88 -4.82
CA ASP A 9 17.58 5.64 -6.06
C ASP A 9 16.52 4.57 -5.78
N ILE A 10 15.33 5.01 -5.37
CA ILE A 10 14.14 4.18 -5.31
C ILE A 10 13.84 3.81 -6.77
N GLN A 11 14.52 2.79 -7.25
CA GLN A 11 14.24 2.25 -8.56
C GLN A 11 12.83 1.67 -8.52
N ALA A 12 11.92 2.34 -9.21
CA ALA A 12 10.57 1.84 -9.35
C ALA A 12 10.62 0.39 -9.82
N PRO A 13 9.96 -0.55 -9.14
CA PRO A 13 10.04 -1.96 -9.48
C PRO A 13 9.61 -2.17 -10.92
N SER A 14 10.44 -2.90 -11.69
CA SER A 14 10.13 -3.22 -13.08
C SER A 14 8.83 -4.03 -13.12
N LYS A 15 7.78 -3.45 -13.71
CA LYS A 15 6.45 -4.08 -13.81
C LYS A 15 6.31 -4.97 -15.04
N ALA A 16 7.35 -5.09 -15.85
CA ALA A 16 7.40 -6.02 -16.98
C ALA A 16 7.38 -7.47 -16.45
N GLY A 17 6.38 -8.24 -16.85
CA GLY A 17 6.22 -9.65 -16.43
C GLY A 17 5.48 -9.86 -15.11
N TRP A 18 4.94 -8.83 -14.50
CA TRP A 18 4.08 -9.00 -13.33
C TRP A 18 2.73 -9.63 -13.71
N PRO A 19 2.12 -10.44 -12.84
CA PRO A 19 0.80 -11.00 -13.13
C PRO A 19 -0.25 -9.89 -13.20
N ALA A 20 -1.35 -10.14 -13.93
CA ALA A 20 -2.44 -9.17 -14.07
C ALA A 20 -3.10 -8.83 -12.72
N ARG A 21 -3.07 -9.77 -11.78
CA ARG A 21 -3.50 -9.58 -10.38
C ARG A 21 -2.39 -10.01 -9.46
N TYR A 22 -2.17 -9.22 -8.41
CA TYR A 22 -1.15 -9.48 -7.39
C TYR A 22 -1.56 -8.80 -6.07
N PHE A 23 -0.74 -8.91 -5.05
CA PHE A 23 -1.06 -8.34 -3.74
C PHE A 23 -0.03 -7.28 -3.35
N SER A 24 -0.51 -6.25 -2.67
CA SER A 24 0.34 -5.28 -1.98
C SER A 24 0.20 -5.44 -0.47
N VAL A 25 1.33 -5.36 0.24
CA VAL A 25 1.39 -5.20 1.69
C VAL A 25 1.86 -3.78 1.95
N ILE A 26 0.98 -2.98 2.54
CA ILE A 26 1.24 -1.57 2.86
C ILE A 26 1.56 -1.49 4.34
N PHE A 27 2.80 -1.17 4.65
CA PHE A 27 3.30 -0.96 6.01
C PHE A 27 3.49 0.54 6.24
N THR A 28 2.68 1.11 7.12
CA THR A 28 2.80 2.51 7.55
C THR A 28 3.24 2.53 8.99
N ALA A 29 4.31 3.25 9.32
CA ALA A 29 4.86 3.26 10.67
C ALA A 29 5.43 4.63 11.04
N GLN A 30 5.38 4.94 12.34
CA GLN A 30 6.10 6.05 12.95
C GLN A 30 7.37 5.51 13.60
N ARG A 31 8.54 6.00 13.20
CA ARG A 31 9.81 5.68 13.87
C ARG A 31 9.91 6.30 15.24
N THR A 32 10.58 5.59 16.13
CA THR A 32 11.14 6.15 17.36
C THR A 32 12.47 6.87 17.05
N LEU A 33 13.02 7.55 18.04
CA LEU A 33 14.39 8.12 17.99
C LEU A 33 15.45 7.07 18.40
N SER A 34 15.21 5.80 18.06
CA SER A 34 16.14 4.70 18.36
C SER A 34 17.38 4.77 17.48
N ASP A 35 18.32 3.86 17.75
CA ASP A 35 19.56 3.69 17.01
C ASP A 35 19.34 3.62 15.48
N GLU A 36 19.80 4.67 14.78
CA GLU A 36 19.64 4.83 13.33
C GLU A 36 20.43 3.76 12.57
N ASP A 37 21.65 3.45 13.02
CA ASP A 37 22.53 2.48 12.36
C ASP A 37 21.93 1.07 12.45
N MET A 38 21.43 0.68 13.61
CA MET A 38 20.78 -0.60 13.82
C MET A 38 19.51 -0.74 12.96
N TYR A 39 18.73 0.34 12.89
CA TYR A 39 17.54 0.35 12.04
C TYR A 39 17.90 0.18 10.57
N SER A 40 18.87 0.95 10.07
CA SER A 40 19.28 0.92 8.67
C SER A 40 19.77 -0.46 8.26
N LEU A 41 20.69 -1.05 9.05
CA LEU A 41 21.19 -2.40 8.82
C LEU A 41 20.07 -3.45 8.81
N THR A 42 19.13 -3.35 9.76
CA THR A 42 17.97 -4.28 9.80
C THR A 42 17.08 -4.11 8.60
N SER A 43 16.79 -2.85 8.20
CA SER A 43 15.94 -2.54 7.04
C SER A 43 16.56 -3.05 5.74
N GLU A 44 17.83 -2.80 5.50
CA GLU A 44 18.56 -3.29 4.33
C GLU A 44 18.52 -4.82 4.27
N ARG A 45 18.78 -5.48 5.40
CA ARG A 45 18.72 -6.94 5.48
C ARG A 45 17.34 -7.48 5.16
N MET A 46 16.28 -6.81 5.61
CA MET A 46 14.91 -7.21 5.27
C MET A 46 14.60 -7.07 3.78
N VAL A 47 15.13 -6.04 3.12
CA VAL A 47 14.99 -5.88 1.66
C VAL A 47 15.70 -7.01 0.93
N GLU A 48 16.96 -7.32 1.29
CA GLU A 48 17.71 -8.43 0.69
C GLU A 48 16.97 -9.77 0.81
N LEU A 49 16.47 -10.08 1.99
CA LEU A 49 15.74 -11.32 2.24
C LEU A 49 14.41 -11.38 1.48
N ALA A 50 13.68 -10.26 1.43
CA ALA A 50 12.44 -10.19 0.68
C ALA A 50 12.66 -10.44 -0.82
N GLN A 51 13.73 -9.91 -1.39
CA GLN A 51 14.11 -10.12 -2.79
C GLN A 51 14.38 -11.60 -3.14
N GLN A 52 14.77 -12.39 -2.15
CA GLN A 52 15.03 -13.82 -2.31
C GLN A 52 13.77 -14.69 -2.11
N GLN A 53 12.68 -14.11 -1.62
CA GLN A 53 11.46 -14.86 -1.36
C GLN A 53 10.71 -15.22 -2.65
N PRO A 54 10.29 -16.48 -2.81
CA PRO A 54 9.46 -16.87 -3.94
C PRO A 54 8.16 -16.07 -3.99
N GLY A 55 7.90 -15.41 -5.11
CA GLY A 55 6.70 -14.61 -5.31
C GLY A 55 6.81 -13.16 -4.86
N PHE A 56 7.98 -12.71 -4.39
CA PHE A 56 8.25 -11.28 -4.24
C PHE A 56 8.33 -10.62 -5.63
N LEU A 57 7.72 -9.46 -5.79
CA LEU A 57 7.65 -8.73 -7.06
C LEU A 57 8.39 -7.39 -7.00
N GLY A 58 8.54 -6.81 -5.82
CA GLY A 58 9.21 -5.53 -5.62
C GLY A 58 8.72 -4.80 -4.39
N LEU A 59 9.32 -3.67 -4.09
CA LEU A 59 8.91 -2.76 -3.03
C LEU A 59 9.21 -1.31 -3.39
N GLU A 60 8.46 -0.43 -2.75
CA GLU A 60 8.65 1.02 -2.76
C GLU A 60 8.59 1.50 -1.31
N SER A 61 9.47 2.43 -0.93
CA SER A 61 9.49 2.95 0.43
C SER A 61 9.81 4.44 0.42
N VAL A 62 9.14 5.16 1.31
CA VAL A 62 9.38 6.59 1.52
C VAL A 62 9.24 6.90 3.01
N ARG A 63 10.02 7.85 3.51
CA ARG A 63 9.91 8.35 4.87
C ARG A 63 9.96 9.88 4.86
N GLY A 64 9.02 10.49 5.59
CA GLY A 64 9.00 11.93 5.83
C GLY A 64 9.96 12.34 6.94
N GLU A 65 10.27 13.63 7.00
CA GLU A 65 11.09 14.24 8.06
C GLU A 65 10.46 14.09 9.45
N ASP A 66 9.14 13.93 9.51
CA ASP A 66 8.38 13.66 10.73
C ASP A 66 8.55 12.21 11.25
N GLY A 67 9.32 11.38 10.54
CA GLY A 67 9.57 9.98 10.86
C GLY A 67 8.44 9.03 10.47
N ILE A 68 7.35 9.50 9.85
CA ILE A 68 6.33 8.62 9.27
C ILE A 68 6.86 8.04 7.97
N GLY A 69 6.84 6.71 7.86
CA GLY A 69 7.26 5.98 6.67
C GLY A 69 6.16 5.09 6.12
N ILE A 70 6.17 4.92 4.81
CA ILE A 70 5.31 3.98 4.11
C ILE A 70 6.18 3.09 3.25
N THR A 71 6.09 1.78 3.48
CA THR A 71 6.68 0.77 2.61
C THR A 71 5.57 -0.05 1.99
N VAL A 72 5.57 -0.15 0.67
CA VAL A 72 4.65 -0.99 -0.08
C VAL A 72 5.46 -2.10 -0.72
N SER A 73 5.20 -3.35 -0.33
CA SER A 73 5.79 -4.54 -0.97
C SER A 73 4.75 -5.26 -1.80
N TYR A 74 5.19 -5.81 -2.92
CA TYR A 74 4.33 -6.44 -3.90
C TYR A 74 4.63 -7.93 -4.00
N TRP A 75 3.59 -8.76 -4.08
CA TRP A 75 3.66 -10.21 -3.94
C TRP A 75 2.73 -10.88 -4.94
N ARG A 76 3.20 -11.96 -5.57
CA ARG A 76 2.43 -12.71 -6.55
C ARG A 76 1.10 -13.23 -5.99
N ASP A 77 1.11 -13.70 -4.73
CA ASP A 77 -0.03 -14.31 -4.10
C ASP A 77 0.04 -14.24 -2.56
N ARG A 78 -1.07 -14.60 -1.91
CA ARG A 78 -1.17 -14.62 -0.44
C ARG A 78 -0.30 -15.70 0.21
N ALA A 79 0.09 -16.75 -0.51
CA ALA A 79 0.96 -17.79 0.02
C ALA A 79 2.38 -17.24 0.19
N ALA A 80 2.87 -16.46 -0.78
CA ALA A 80 4.14 -15.76 -0.68
C ALA A 80 4.18 -14.79 0.52
N ILE A 81 3.11 -14.00 0.72
CA ILE A 81 3.00 -13.12 1.89
C ILE A 81 3.04 -13.93 3.19
N ARG A 82 2.35 -15.07 3.27
CA ARG A 82 2.37 -15.91 4.46
C ARG A 82 3.75 -16.50 4.73
N ALA A 83 4.44 -16.97 3.68
CA ALA A 83 5.80 -17.49 3.80
C ALA A 83 6.76 -16.44 4.34
N TRP A 84 6.72 -15.23 3.76
CA TRP A 84 7.52 -14.11 4.23
C TRP A 84 7.23 -13.72 5.69
N ARG A 85 5.95 -13.71 6.07
CA ARG A 85 5.55 -13.34 7.44
C ARG A 85 6.13 -14.26 8.51
N ILE A 86 6.37 -15.54 8.20
CA ILE A 86 6.91 -16.55 9.14
C ILE A 86 8.39 -16.84 8.92
N ASP A 87 9.05 -16.11 8.02
CA ASP A 87 10.51 -16.22 7.87
C ASP A 87 11.20 -15.88 9.19
N VAL A 88 12.21 -16.67 9.57
CA VAL A 88 12.83 -16.61 10.90
C VAL A 88 13.52 -15.25 11.14
N GLU A 89 14.24 -14.73 10.14
CA GLU A 89 14.91 -13.43 10.26
C GLU A 89 13.87 -12.30 10.25
N HIS A 90 12.83 -12.42 9.45
CA HIS A 90 11.72 -11.46 9.45
C HIS A 90 10.96 -11.45 10.78
N LEU A 91 10.74 -12.58 11.41
CA LEU A 91 10.14 -12.65 12.75
C LEU A 91 11.01 -11.92 13.80
N ALA A 92 12.34 -12.10 13.74
CA ALA A 92 13.25 -11.38 14.62
C ALA A 92 13.19 -9.86 14.39
N ALA A 93 13.20 -9.42 13.13
CA ALA A 93 13.06 -8.01 12.77
C ALA A 93 11.69 -7.43 13.20
N GLN A 94 10.61 -8.19 13.09
CA GLN A 94 9.28 -7.79 13.58
C GLN A 94 9.27 -7.60 15.10
N GLN A 95 9.99 -8.44 15.85
CA GLN A 95 10.11 -8.29 17.29
C GLN A 95 10.89 -7.02 17.65
N MET A 96 12.06 -6.79 17.03
CA MET A 96 12.84 -5.56 17.21
C MET A 96 12.02 -4.32 16.84
N GLY A 97 11.29 -4.38 15.72
CA GLY A 97 10.42 -3.30 15.30
C GLY A 97 9.42 -2.88 16.35
N ARG A 98 8.79 -3.85 17.05
CA ARG A 98 7.83 -3.57 18.13
C ARG A 98 8.47 -3.07 19.41
N GLN A 99 9.70 -3.46 19.70
CA GLN A 99 10.39 -3.10 20.95
C GLN A 99 11.16 -1.79 20.83
N GLU A 100 11.78 -1.53 19.68
CA GLU A 100 12.79 -0.49 19.53
C GLU A 100 12.45 0.56 18.47
N PHE A 101 11.98 0.11 17.28
CA PHE A 101 12.00 0.96 16.09
C PHE A 101 10.72 1.78 15.85
N TYR A 102 9.57 1.29 16.33
CA TYR A 102 8.29 1.93 15.98
C TYR A 102 7.46 2.24 17.21
N SER A 103 6.96 3.49 17.28
CA SER A 103 5.97 3.89 18.28
C SER A 103 4.57 3.36 17.92
N TRP A 104 4.28 3.21 16.63
CA TRP A 104 3.11 2.55 16.09
C TRP A 104 3.34 2.11 14.64
N TYR A 105 2.55 1.15 14.19
CA TYR A 105 2.47 0.78 12.78
C TYR A 105 1.09 0.23 12.40
N HIS A 106 0.80 0.30 11.10
CA HIS A 106 -0.36 -0.34 10.47
C HIS A 106 0.09 -1.18 9.29
N ILE A 107 -0.50 -2.38 9.16
CA ILE A 107 -0.30 -3.27 8.02
C ILE A 107 -1.64 -3.46 7.33
N ARG A 108 -1.65 -3.27 6.02
CA ARG A 108 -2.81 -3.52 5.16
C ARG A 108 -2.38 -4.44 4.04
N VAL A 109 -3.23 -5.41 3.70
CA VAL A 109 -3.02 -6.29 2.54
C VAL A 109 -4.16 -6.02 1.58
N ALA A 110 -3.82 -5.61 0.37
CA ALA A 110 -4.79 -5.33 -0.68
C ALA A 110 -4.49 -6.17 -1.93
N GLU A 111 -5.52 -6.52 -2.68
CA GLU A 111 -5.37 -7.09 -4.00
C GLU A 111 -5.29 -5.96 -5.02
N VAL A 112 -4.27 -5.96 -5.85
CA VAL A 112 -4.13 -5.06 -6.98
C VAL A 112 -4.77 -5.72 -8.19
N VAL A 113 -5.91 -5.19 -8.61
CA VAL A 113 -6.71 -5.75 -9.71
C VAL A 113 -6.36 -5.12 -11.07
N ALA A 114 -5.70 -3.97 -11.05
CA ALA A 114 -5.21 -3.28 -12.25
C ALA A 114 -4.02 -2.40 -11.90
N HIS A 115 -3.09 -2.23 -12.83
CA HIS A 115 -2.03 -1.24 -12.74
C HIS A 115 -1.75 -0.63 -14.12
N ARG A 116 -1.23 0.58 -14.13
CA ARG A 116 -0.76 1.26 -15.33
C ARG A 116 0.60 1.86 -15.06
N THR A 117 1.44 1.89 -16.08
CA THR A 117 2.73 2.55 -16.06
C THR A 117 2.78 3.60 -17.16
N PHE A 118 3.37 4.73 -16.83
CA PHE A 118 3.78 5.72 -17.81
C PHE A 118 5.26 5.98 -17.58
N ASP A 119 6.03 5.91 -18.65
CA ASP A 119 7.44 6.25 -18.67
C ASP A 119 7.67 7.26 -19.79
N ALA A 120 8.01 8.48 -19.42
CA ALA A 120 8.25 9.54 -20.39
C ALA A 120 9.47 9.26 -21.29
N SER A 121 10.43 8.47 -20.82
CA SER A 121 11.61 8.08 -21.61
C SER A 121 11.31 7.00 -22.64
N ALA A 122 10.27 6.19 -22.39
CA ALA A 122 9.79 5.13 -23.28
C ALA A 122 8.72 5.64 -24.28
N ALA A 123 8.19 6.85 -24.08
CA ALA A 123 7.04 7.38 -24.80
C ALA A 123 7.32 7.89 -26.23
N VAL A 124 8.52 7.62 -26.78
CA VAL A 124 8.85 8.03 -28.17
C VAL A 124 8.10 7.22 -29.22
N ASP A 125 7.41 6.10 -28.86
CA ASP A 125 6.83 5.19 -29.85
C ASP A 125 5.45 4.58 -29.53
N SER A 126 4.67 5.12 -28.56
CA SER A 126 3.38 4.52 -28.21
C SER A 126 2.31 5.57 -27.96
N GLN A 127 1.31 5.64 -28.87
CA GLN A 127 0.07 6.38 -28.62
C GLN A 127 -0.67 5.79 -27.39
N PRO A 128 -1.24 6.62 -26.50
CA PRO A 128 -1.99 6.12 -25.37
C PRO A 128 -3.27 5.41 -25.83
N ASP A 129 -3.39 4.14 -25.47
CA ASP A 129 -4.62 3.37 -25.67
C ASP A 129 -5.72 3.90 -24.74
N ALA A 130 -6.66 4.64 -25.32
CA ALA A 130 -7.81 5.22 -24.62
C ALA A 130 -8.88 4.18 -24.23
N SER A 131 -8.73 2.91 -24.62
CA SER A 131 -9.79 1.88 -24.50
C SER A 131 -9.95 1.28 -23.11
N MET A 132 -9.09 1.65 -22.13
CA MET A 132 -9.10 1.05 -20.79
C MET A 132 -9.91 1.80 -19.73
N PHE A 133 -10.64 2.84 -20.09
CA PHE A 133 -11.72 3.39 -19.25
C PHE A 133 -13.06 2.94 -19.84
N ASP A 134 -13.29 1.64 -19.81
CA ASP A 134 -14.62 1.12 -20.04
C ASP A 134 -15.51 1.49 -18.86
N GLU A 135 -16.70 2.02 -19.16
CA GLU A 135 -17.73 2.45 -18.20
C GLU A 135 -18.27 1.31 -17.32
N SER A 136 -17.71 0.11 -17.36
CA SER A 136 -18.15 -1.03 -16.56
C SER A 136 -17.76 -0.96 -15.07
N MET A 137 -17.10 0.11 -14.60
CA MET A 137 -17.01 0.43 -13.17
C MET A 137 -18.15 1.35 -12.70
N HIS A 138 -19.31 1.26 -13.35
CA HIS A 138 -20.52 1.86 -12.81
C HIS A 138 -20.93 1.06 -11.57
N ASP A 139 -20.86 1.69 -10.43
CA ASP A 139 -21.32 1.18 -9.14
C ASP A 139 -22.84 0.92 -9.21
N PRO A 140 -23.34 -0.33 -9.09
CA PRO A 140 -24.77 -0.60 -9.09
C PRO A 140 -25.38 -0.45 -7.69
N GLY A 141 -24.95 0.52 -6.89
CA GLY A 141 -25.37 0.70 -5.51
C GLY A 141 -25.92 2.08 -5.18
N GLY A 142 -26.70 2.68 -6.06
CA GLY A 142 -27.56 3.81 -5.73
C GLY A 142 -28.87 3.31 -5.14
N ASP A 143 -28.92 3.01 -3.84
CA ASP A 143 -30.18 2.77 -3.13
C ASP A 143 -31.04 4.04 -3.17
N ASP A 144 -32.10 3.97 -3.96
CA ASP A 144 -33.21 4.89 -4.00
C ASP A 144 -33.86 5.00 -2.62
N ILE A 145 -33.44 6.01 -1.86
CA ILE A 145 -34.13 6.37 -0.61
C ILE A 145 -35.40 7.16 -0.99
N GLY A 146 -36.46 6.40 -1.29
CA GLY A 146 -37.76 6.97 -1.53
C GLY A 146 -38.22 7.83 -0.34
N ASP A 147 -38.32 9.13 -0.59
CA ASP A 147 -39.02 10.10 0.23
C ASP A 147 -40.47 9.66 0.37
N LYS A 148 -40.84 9.11 1.52
CA LYS A 148 -42.22 8.98 1.95
C LYS A 148 -42.64 10.25 2.68
N GLU A 149 -43.23 11.18 1.94
CA GLU A 149 -44.09 12.21 2.50
C GLU A 149 -45.15 11.57 3.40
N SER A 150 -45.03 11.72 4.71
CA SER A 150 -46.13 11.45 5.63
C SER A 150 -47.01 12.70 5.75
N GLY A 151 -48.15 12.62 5.10
CA GLY A 151 -49.22 13.63 5.22
C GLY A 151 -49.68 13.81 6.65
N HIS A 152 -49.59 15.03 7.07
CA HIS A 152 -50.17 15.53 8.30
C HIS A 152 -51.71 15.62 8.12
N LYS A 153 -52.48 14.83 8.86
CA LYS A 153 -53.91 15.03 9.04
C LYS A 153 -54.12 15.65 10.43
N GLU A 154 -54.46 16.93 10.39
CA GLU A 154 -55.19 17.57 11.49
C GLU A 154 -56.55 16.91 11.67
N SER A 155 -56.93 16.62 12.89
CA SER A 155 -58.32 16.43 13.28
C SER A 155 -58.55 17.11 14.64
N ASP A 156 -59.31 18.19 14.55
CA ASP A 156 -60.03 18.83 15.62
C ASP A 156 -60.94 17.85 16.38
N GLY A 157 -61.15 18.09 17.66
CA GLY A 157 -62.19 17.44 18.41
C GLY A 157 -62.02 17.67 19.94
N ALA A 158 -62.53 18.68 20.37
CA ALA A 158 -63.36 19.26 21.40
C ALA A 158 -63.86 18.28 22.50
N THR A 159 -63.91 18.91 23.72
CA THR A 159 -64.86 18.73 24.84
C THR A 159 -64.73 17.51 25.76
N SER A 160 -64.45 17.78 26.96
CA SER A 160 -65.15 17.93 28.26
C SER A 160 -64.20 17.81 29.41
#